data_46b66d957636b70aafe137feffa2e1e2
#
_entry.id   46b66d957636b70aafe137feffa2e1e2
#
_cell.length_a   1.000
_cell.length_b   1.000
_cell.length_c   1.000
_cell.angle_alpha   90.00
_cell.angle_beta   90.00
_cell.angle_gamma   90.00
#
_symmetry.space_group_name_H-M   'P 1'
#
loop_
_entity.id
_entity.type
_entity.pdbx_description
1 polymer ?
#
loop_
_entity_poly.entity_id
_entity_poly.type
_entity_poly.pdbx_seq_one_letter_code
_entity_poly.pdbx_strand_id
1 'polypeptide(L)'
;MIDINLIRENPELVKENIRKKFQDEKLPMVDEVREFDKENREVKQKGDQLRADRNKMSKTIGQLMREGKKDEANDVKAKVKSMGDELEALEKREAELTEEINKRMMVIPNIIDKSVPIGKDDSENVENERFGEPVVPDFPIPYHTDILESLDGLDIDAAGRTSGNGFYYLKGDVARLHSSILAYARDFMISKGFTYFVPPFMIHGDVVKGVMSFKEMENMMYKIEGEDLYLIGTSEHSMVGRFINQIIPEEDLPQTLTSYSPCFRKEVGAHGIEERGLYRVHQFEKQEMVVICKPEESMDWYNKLWQYSVEFFRTMDIPVRTLECCSGDLADLKVKSCDVEAWSPRQKKYFEVGSCSNLGDAQARRLKIRIKGKNGNYLPHTLNNTVVAPPRMLIAFVENNLQADGSVKIPAPLQPYMGGQKLLVPKKNK
;
A
#
# COMPACT_ATOMS: atom_id res chain seq x y z
N MET A 1 7.56 -7.36 4.56
CA MET A 1 8.44 -8.50 4.95
C MET A 1 9.13 -8.10 6.24
N ILE A 2 9.07 -8.93 7.26
CA ILE A 2 9.78 -8.71 8.54
C ILE A 2 11.29 -8.93 8.41
N ASP A 3 12.05 -8.55 9.42
CA ASP A 3 13.48 -8.89 9.50
C ASP A 3 13.65 -10.39 9.79
N ILE A 4 14.46 -11.09 9.01
CA ILE A 4 14.77 -12.49 9.24
C ILE A 4 15.47 -12.71 10.61
N ASN A 5 16.17 -11.69 11.13
CA ASN A 5 16.77 -11.76 12.45
C ASN A 5 15.73 -11.93 13.58
N LEU A 6 14.50 -11.40 13.41
CA LEU A 6 13.42 -11.68 14.36
C LEU A 6 13.08 -13.18 14.42
N ILE A 7 13.09 -13.86 13.27
CA ILE A 7 12.85 -15.31 13.22
C ILE A 7 14.01 -16.09 13.82
N ARG A 8 15.27 -15.62 13.64
CA ARG A 8 16.46 -16.25 14.22
C ARG A 8 16.52 -16.12 15.73
N GLU A 9 16.26 -14.92 16.24
CA GLU A 9 16.53 -14.54 17.63
C GLU A 9 15.29 -14.71 18.52
N ASN A 10 14.10 -14.42 17.99
CA ASN A 10 12.84 -14.49 18.73
C ASN A 10 11.67 -15.01 17.89
N PRO A 11 11.69 -16.28 17.47
CA PRO A 11 10.63 -16.87 16.65
C PRO A 11 9.27 -16.88 17.35
N GLU A 12 9.25 -16.97 18.69
CA GLU A 12 7.99 -16.96 19.43
C GLU A 12 7.26 -15.62 19.36
N LEU A 13 7.99 -14.50 19.30
CA LEU A 13 7.39 -13.18 19.05
C LEU A 13 6.64 -13.16 17.69
N VAL A 14 7.26 -13.72 16.66
CA VAL A 14 6.65 -13.80 15.32
C VAL A 14 5.42 -14.70 15.33
N LYS A 15 5.50 -15.86 15.99
CA LYS A 15 4.36 -16.79 16.13
C LYS A 15 3.22 -16.17 16.93
N GLU A 16 3.53 -15.46 18.02
CA GLU A 16 2.53 -14.74 18.81
C GLU A 16 1.82 -13.68 17.96
N ASN A 17 2.58 -12.93 17.17
CA ASN A 17 2.02 -11.94 16.24
C ASN A 17 1.09 -12.58 15.18
N ILE A 18 1.47 -13.74 14.63
CA ILE A 18 0.63 -14.52 13.70
C ILE A 18 -0.69 -14.92 14.38
N ARG A 19 -0.65 -15.40 15.63
CA ARG A 19 -1.87 -15.74 16.41
C ARG A 19 -2.74 -14.53 16.67
N LYS A 20 -2.14 -13.38 17.02
CA LYS A 20 -2.86 -12.10 17.21
C LYS A 20 -3.58 -11.65 15.94
N LYS A 21 -3.07 -12.03 14.77
CA LYS A 21 -3.68 -11.76 13.46
C LYS A 21 -4.65 -12.86 12.99
N PHE A 22 -4.91 -13.87 13.80
CA PHE A 22 -5.77 -15.00 13.47
C PHE A 22 -5.37 -15.74 12.18
N GLN A 23 -4.06 -15.93 11.97
CA GLN A 23 -3.47 -16.53 10.78
C GLN A 23 -2.66 -17.79 11.14
N ASP A 24 -3.20 -18.65 12.00
CA ASP A 24 -2.50 -19.81 12.58
C ASP A 24 -1.94 -20.78 11.54
N GLU A 25 -2.51 -20.80 10.33
CA GLU A 25 -2.02 -21.56 9.19
C GLU A 25 -0.59 -21.19 8.75
N LYS A 26 -0.13 -19.99 9.15
CA LYS A 26 1.23 -19.49 8.86
C LYS A 26 2.26 -19.86 9.91
N LEU A 27 1.86 -20.40 11.07
CA LEU A 27 2.77 -20.75 12.17
C LEU A 27 3.90 -21.70 11.73
N PRO A 28 3.65 -22.76 10.94
CA PRO A 28 4.73 -23.66 10.49
C PRO A 28 5.80 -22.96 9.65
N MET A 29 5.43 -21.89 8.91
CA MET A 29 6.36 -21.15 8.05
C MET A 29 7.52 -20.53 8.84
N VAL A 30 7.29 -20.17 10.11
CA VAL A 30 8.34 -19.59 10.98
C VAL A 30 9.46 -20.62 11.24
N ASP A 31 9.08 -21.87 11.54
CA ASP A 31 10.04 -22.93 11.80
C ASP A 31 10.75 -23.37 10.50
N GLU A 32 10.01 -23.47 9.40
CA GLU A 32 10.56 -23.75 8.08
C GLU A 32 11.59 -22.72 7.64
N VAL A 33 11.32 -21.42 7.84
CA VAL A 33 12.29 -20.34 7.55
C VAL A 33 13.55 -20.51 8.41
N ARG A 34 13.42 -20.85 9.70
CA ARG A 34 14.57 -21.10 10.59
C ARG A 34 15.44 -22.22 10.09
N GLU A 35 14.83 -23.33 9.67
CA GLU A 35 15.56 -24.50 9.16
C GLU A 35 16.26 -24.18 7.85
N PHE A 36 15.55 -23.59 6.88
CA PHE A 36 16.14 -23.21 5.61
C PHE A 36 17.21 -22.12 5.75
N ASP A 37 17.05 -21.15 6.63
CA ASP A 37 18.06 -20.13 6.88
C ASP A 37 19.32 -20.71 7.53
N LYS A 38 19.14 -21.67 8.44
CA LYS A 38 20.29 -22.38 9.05
C LYS A 38 21.06 -23.13 7.97
N GLU A 39 20.40 -23.94 7.17
CA GLU A 39 21.00 -24.67 6.06
C GLU A 39 21.66 -23.72 5.06
N ASN A 40 20.99 -22.64 4.69
CA ASN A 40 21.50 -21.65 3.74
C ASN A 40 22.81 -21.01 4.22
N ARG A 41 22.92 -20.69 5.51
CA ARG A 41 24.16 -20.16 6.09
C ARG A 41 25.27 -21.19 6.08
N GLU A 42 24.97 -22.45 6.37
CA GLU A 42 25.95 -23.55 6.31
C GLU A 42 26.45 -23.80 4.88
N VAL A 43 25.52 -23.84 3.90
CA VAL A 43 25.84 -23.98 2.46
C VAL A 43 26.71 -22.82 1.99
N LYS A 44 26.36 -21.59 2.34
CA LYS A 44 27.12 -20.39 2.01
C LYS A 44 28.53 -20.42 2.60
N GLN A 45 28.65 -20.77 3.88
CA GLN A 45 29.96 -20.87 4.55
C GLN A 45 30.87 -21.92 3.87
N LYS A 46 30.29 -23.11 3.52
CA LYS A 46 31.02 -24.15 2.77
C LYS A 46 31.44 -23.66 1.38
N GLY A 47 30.55 -22.97 0.68
CA GLY A 47 30.83 -22.39 -0.65
C GLY A 47 31.97 -21.35 -0.59
N ASP A 48 31.95 -20.46 0.39
CA ASP A 48 33.00 -19.46 0.57
C ASP A 48 34.36 -20.11 0.92
N GLN A 49 34.37 -21.10 1.80
CA GLN A 49 35.57 -21.87 2.11
C GLN A 49 36.12 -22.59 0.87
N LEU A 50 35.24 -23.24 0.11
CA LEU A 50 35.64 -24.00 -1.09
C LEU A 50 36.15 -23.05 -2.20
N ARG A 51 35.57 -21.86 -2.37
CA ARG A 51 36.11 -20.82 -3.26
C ARG A 51 37.52 -20.37 -2.85
N ALA A 52 37.76 -20.15 -1.56
CA ALA A 52 39.05 -19.76 -1.05
C ALA A 52 40.09 -20.86 -1.30
N ASP A 53 39.76 -22.12 -1.00
CA ASP A 53 40.66 -23.26 -1.20
C ASP A 53 40.95 -23.53 -2.67
N ARG A 54 39.93 -23.46 -3.54
CA ARG A 54 40.09 -23.55 -5.00
C ARG A 54 41.02 -22.49 -5.54
N ASN A 55 40.90 -21.24 -5.09
CA ASN A 55 41.76 -20.15 -5.52
C ASN A 55 43.23 -20.37 -5.05
N LYS A 56 43.42 -20.90 -3.86
CA LYS A 56 44.77 -21.26 -3.32
C LYS A 56 45.40 -22.37 -4.17
N MET A 57 44.63 -23.46 -4.43
CA MET A 57 45.12 -24.60 -5.21
C MET A 57 45.37 -24.22 -6.67
N SER A 58 44.59 -23.34 -7.24
CA SER A 58 44.81 -22.85 -8.62
C SER A 58 46.17 -22.12 -8.77
N LYS A 59 46.60 -21.38 -7.74
CA LYS A 59 47.93 -20.74 -7.72
C LYS A 59 49.06 -21.79 -7.63
N THR A 60 48.87 -22.88 -6.88
CA THR A 60 49.81 -23.99 -6.77
C THR A 60 50.05 -24.71 -8.08
N ILE A 61 49.03 -24.84 -8.96
CA ILE A 61 49.18 -25.42 -10.29
C ILE A 61 50.23 -24.63 -11.12
N GLY A 62 50.16 -23.31 -11.08
CA GLY A 62 51.11 -22.45 -11.79
C GLY A 62 52.57 -22.61 -11.28
N GLN A 63 52.75 -22.83 -10.00
CA GLN A 63 54.03 -23.07 -9.37
C GLN A 63 54.59 -24.43 -9.78
N LEU A 64 53.80 -25.50 -9.62
CA LEU A 64 54.19 -26.87 -9.99
C LEU A 64 54.57 -27.02 -11.44
N MET A 65 53.84 -26.32 -12.33
CA MET A 65 54.17 -26.30 -13.77
C MET A 65 55.51 -25.61 -14.04
N ARG A 66 55.86 -24.54 -13.32
CA ARG A 66 57.17 -23.88 -13.43
C ARG A 66 58.31 -24.74 -12.89
N GLU A 67 58.04 -25.55 -11.87
CA GLU A 67 58.98 -26.49 -11.28
C GLU A 67 59.12 -27.78 -12.10
N GLY A 68 58.38 -27.94 -13.19
CA GLY A 68 58.43 -29.13 -14.07
C GLY A 68 57.68 -30.35 -13.53
N LYS A 69 56.95 -30.24 -12.42
CA LYS A 69 56.22 -31.32 -11.73
C LYS A 69 54.82 -31.53 -12.36
N LYS A 70 54.81 -32.03 -13.59
CA LYS A 70 53.59 -32.15 -14.39
C LYS A 70 52.54 -33.07 -13.79
N ASP A 71 52.95 -34.21 -13.21
CA ASP A 71 52.02 -35.19 -12.65
C ASP A 71 51.32 -34.62 -11.40
N GLU A 72 52.06 -33.99 -10.49
CA GLU A 72 51.51 -33.31 -9.32
C GLU A 72 50.56 -32.14 -9.74
N ALA A 73 50.90 -31.41 -10.81
CA ALA A 73 50.07 -30.35 -11.34
C ALA A 73 48.76 -30.90 -11.94
N ASN A 74 48.79 -32.09 -12.56
CA ASN A 74 47.58 -32.72 -13.07
C ASN A 74 46.65 -33.23 -11.96
N ASP A 75 47.22 -33.78 -10.88
CA ASP A 75 46.45 -34.19 -9.70
C ASP A 75 45.75 -32.97 -9.03
N VAL A 76 46.47 -31.85 -8.92
CA VAL A 76 45.89 -30.63 -8.38
C VAL A 76 44.82 -30.07 -9.32
N LYS A 77 44.99 -30.15 -10.67
CA LYS A 77 43.94 -29.78 -11.61
C LYS A 77 42.69 -30.63 -11.49
N ALA A 78 42.84 -31.95 -11.29
CA ALA A 78 41.70 -32.84 -11.07
C ALA A 78 40.92 -32.48 -9.80
N LYS A 79 41.64 -32.15 -8.71
CA LYS A 79 41.03 -31.66 -7.47
C LYS A 79 40.31 -30.32 -7.66
N VAL A 80 40.94 -29.36 -8.32
CA VAL A 80 40.31 -28.04 -8.64
C VAL A 80 39.05 -28.22 -9.48
N LYS A 81 39.01 -29.18 -10.42
CA LYS A 81 37.82 -29.50 -11.19
C LYS A 81 36.71 -30.05 -10.29
N SER A 82 37.02 -31.04 -9.46
CA SER A 82 36.03 -31.62 -8.52
C SER A 82 35.47 -30.56 -7.54
N MET A 83 36.34 -29.65 -7.05
CA MET A 83 35.90 -28.50 -6.23
C MET A 83 34.99 -27.55 -7.03
N GLY A 84 35.16 -27.41 -8.36
CA GLY A 84 34.27 -26.66 -9.24
C GLY A 84 32.88 -27.27 -9.29
N ASP A 85 32.80 -28.58 -9.48
CA ASP A 85 31.54 -29.31 -9.56
C ASP A 85 30.77 -29.25 -8.22
N GLU A 86 31.49 -29.38 -7.09
CA GLU A 86 30.92 -29.25 -5.75
C GLU A 86 30.42 -27.83 -5.48
N LEU A 87 31.17 -26.80 -5.91
CA LEU A 87 30.78 -25.42 -5.77
C LEU A 87 29.50 -25.11 -6.56
N GLU A 88 29.35 -25.60 -7.79
CA GLU A 88 28.13 -25.46 -8.58
C GLU A 88 26.91 -26.07 -7.87
N ALA A 89 27.09 -27.25 -7.26
CA ALA A 89 26.02 -27.88 -6.50
C ALA A 89 25.63 -27.06 -5.26
N LEU A 90 26.62 -26.48 -4.54
CA LEU A 90 26.35 -25.60 -3.38
C LEU A 90 25.66 -24.29 -3.81
N GLU A 91 26.08 -23.68 -4.91
CA GLU A 91 25.46 -22.45 -5.45
C GLU A 91 24.00 -22.70 -5.86
N LYS A 92 23.73 -23.84 -6.49
CA LYS A 92 22.35 -24.23 -6.82
C LYS A 92 21.52 -24.42 -5.55
N ARG A 93 22.06 -25.09 -4.54
CA ARG A 93 21.35 -25.30 -3.27
C ARG A 93 21.12 -23.98 -2.52
N GLU A 94 22.08 -23.04 -2.52
CA GLU A 94 21.94 -21.70 -1.95
C GLU A 94 20.81 -20.92 -2.63
N ALA A 95 20.72 -21.01 -3.97
CA ALA A 95 19.65 -20.37 -4.73
C ALA A 95 18.26 -20.95 -4.39
N GLU A 96 18.13 -22.29 -4.33
CA GLU A 96 16.89 -22.97 -3.95
C GLU A 96 16.44 -22.58 -2.53
N LEU A 97 17.35 -22.59 -1.56
CA LEU A 97 17.05 -22.22 -0.17
C LEU A 97 16.67 -20.74 -0.06
N THR A 98 17.35 -19.86 -0.79
CA THR A 98 17.02 -18.43 -0.84
C THR A 98 15.61 -18.21 -1.39
N GLU A 99 15.22 -18.94 -2.43
CA GLU A 99 13.87 -18.87 -2.98
C GLU A 99 12.82 -19.36 -1.98
N GLU A 100 13.05 -20.50 -1.31
CA GLU A 100 12.12 -21.06 -0.31
C GLU A 100 11.97 -20.15 0.92
N ILE A 101 13.06 -19.53 1.38
CA ILE A 101 13.03 -18.52 2.45
C ILE A 101 12.19 -17.32 2.00
N ASN A 102 12.46 -16.79 0.81
CA ASN A 102 11.75 -15.61 0.30
C ASN A 102 10.25 -15.86 0.14
N LYS A 103 9.83 -17.00 -0.39
CA LYS A 103 8.41 -17.36 -0.52
C LYS A 103 7.68 -17.22 0.82
N ARG A 104 8.25 -17.77 1.90
CA ARG A 104 7.65 -17.74 3.24
C ARG A 104 7.72 -16.37 3.88
N MET A 105 8.87 -15.71 3.79
CA MET A 105 9.05 -14.37 4.31
C MET A 105 8.11 -13.32 3.69
N MET A 106 7.71 -13.53 2.44
CA MET A 106 6.75 -12.66 1.75
C MET A 106 5.31 -12.86 2.23
N VAL A 107 5.01 -13.97 2.90
CA VAL A 107 3.66 -14.32 3.41
C VAL A 107 3.53 -14.09 4.91
N ILE A 108 4.63 -14.21 5.66
CA ILE A 108 4.65 -13.92 7.11
C ILE A 108 4.31 -12.43 7.32
N PRO A 109 3.28 -12.12 8.15
CA PRO A 109 2.82 -10.75 8.35
C PRO A 109 3.85 -9.91 9.13
N ASN A 110 3.77 -8.60 8.94
CA ASN A 110 4.56 -7.63 9.72
C ASN A 110 4.16 -7.67 11.20
N ILE A 111 5.07 -7.27 12.07
CA ILE A 111 4.78 -7.18 13.50
C ILE A 111 3.87 -5.97 13.73
N ILE A 112 2.71 -6.19 14.32
CA ILE A 112 1.75 -5.13 14.63
C ILE A 112 2.23 -4.29 15.82
N ASP A 113 1.87 -3.01 15.84
CA ASP A 113 2.14 -2.14 16.98
C ASP A 113 1.38 -2.62 18.22
N LYS A 114 1.98 -2.42 19.39
CA LYS A 114 1.41 -2.83 20.69
C LYS A 114 0.06 -2.18 21.00
N SER A 115 -0.25 -1.05 20.38
CA SER A 115 -1.50 -0.31 20.57
C SER A 115 -2.63 -0.79 19.65
N VAL A 116 -2.36 -1.72 18.73
CA VAL A 116 -3.39 -2.29 17.84
C VAL A 116 -4.36 -3.14 18.67
N PRO A 117 -5.67 -2.87 18.60
CA PRO A 117 -6.66 -3.69 19.28
C PRO A 117 -6.67 -5.11 18.71
N ILE A 118 -6.85 -6.10 19.60
CA ILE A 118 -6.94 -7.49 19.17
C ILE A 118 -8.40 -7.79 18.82
N GLY A 119 -8.62 -8.21 17.59
CA GLY A 119 -9.95 -8.53 17.06
C GLY A 119 -9.81 -9.38 15.81
N LYS A 120 -10.86 -10.12 15.44
CA LYS A 120 -10.84 -11.13 14.39
C LYS A 120 -11.05 -10.55 12.99
N ASP A 121 -11.92 -9.57 12.88
CA ASP A 121 -12.32 -8.95 11.61
C ASP A 121 -12.77 -7.49 11.81
N ASP A 122 -13.19 -6.83 10.74
CA ASP A 122 -13.57 -5.41 10.70
C ASP A 122 -14.70 -5.04 11.66
N SER A 123 -15.54 -6.00 12.07
CA SER A 123 -16.62 -5.76 13.04
C SER A 123 -16.11 -5.45 14.46
N GLU A 124 -14.84 -5.78 14.74
CA GLU A 124 -14.16 -5.54 16.02
C GLU A 124 -13.18 -4.35 15.97
N ASN A 125 -13.22 -3.56 14.88
CA ASN A 125 -12.51 -2.29 14.81
C ASN A 125 -13.01 -1.30 15.85
N VAL A 126 -12.11 -0.49 16.41
CA VAL A 126 -12.40 0.37 17.54
C VAL A 126 -12.53 1.83 17.12
N GLU A 127 -13.68 2.43 17.41
CA GLU A 127 -13.87 3.86 17.20
C GLU A 127 -12.97 4.66 18.16
N ASN A 128 -12.13 5.55 17.60
CA ASN A 128 -11.26 6.40 18.40
C ASN A 128 -11.91 7.74 18.73
N GLU A 129 -12.37 8.46 17.71
CA GLU A 129 -12.85 9.84 17.87
C GLU A 129 -13.82 10.23 16.74
N ARG A 130 -14.76 11.12 17.07
CA ARG A 130 -15.70 11.75 16.13
C ARG A 130 -15.40 13.23 15.97
N PHE A 131 -15.54 13.71 14.74
CA PHE A 131 -15.29 15.10 14.36
C PHE A 131 -16.50 15.66 13.63
N GLY A 132 -17.15 16.63 14.26
CA GLY A 132 -18.40 17.23 13.81
C GLY A 132 -19.64 16.41 14.20
N GLU A 133 -20.74 17.12 14.36
CA GLU A 133 -22.02 16.53 14.75
C GLU A 133 -22.71 15.89 13.54
N PRO A 134 -23.09 14.60 13.61
CA PRO A 134 -23.87 13.96 12.58
C PRO A 134 -25.29 14.53 12.57
N VAL A 135 -25.71 15.05 11.41
CA VAL A 135 -27.04 15.63 11.23
C VAL A 135 -27.85 14.74 10.35
N VAL A 136 -29.13 14.53 10.69
CA VAL A 136 -30.13 13.91 9.83
C VAL A 136 -31.18 14.99 9.57
N PRO A 137 -31.34 15.45 8.30
CA PRO A 137 -32.34 16.46 7.98
C PRO A 137 -33.78 15.93 8.16
N ASP A 138 -34.74 16.81 8.24
CA ASP A 138 -36.16 16.50 8.40
C ASP A 138 -36.88 16.14 7.09
N PHE A 139 -36.11 16.05 6.00
CA PHE A 139 -36.61 15.61 4.68
C PHE A 139 -35.91 14.30 4.25
N PRO A 140 -36.55 13.50 3.37
CA PRO A 140 -35.98 12.24 2.91
C PRO A 140 -34.74 12.51 2.00
N ILE A 141 -33.68 11.73 2.23
CA ILE A 141 -32.47 11.77 1.38
C ILE A 141 -32.57 10.61 0.39
N PRO A 142 -32.63 10.89 -0.93
CA PRO A 142 -32.58 9.86 -1.97
C PRO A 142 -31.25 9.12 -1.99
N TYR A 143 -31.18 8.03 -2.72
CA TYR A 143 -29.92 7.35 -2.96
C TYR A 143 -28.95 8.27 -3.72
N HIS A 144 -27.65 8.17 -3.47
CA HIS A 144 -26.68 9.11 -4.07
C HIS A 144 -26.74 9.14 -5.61
N THR A 145 -27.04 8.02 -6.26
CA THR A 145 -27.19 8.00 -7.72
C THR A 145 -28.39 8.81 -8.17
N ASP A 146 -29.53 8.73 -7.45
CA ASP A 146 -30.73 9.49 -7.79
C ASP A 146 -30.48 11.00 -7.65
N ILE A 147 -29.73 11.40 -6.60
CA ILE A 147 -29.32 12.80 -6.43
C ILE A 147 -28.47 13.25 -7.61
N LEU A 148 -27.43 12.48 -7.95
CA LEU A 148 -26.50 12.82 -9.03
C LEU A 148 -27.17 12.81 -10.41
N GLU A 149 -28.12 11.91 -10.65
CA GLU A 149 -28.93 11.86 -11.87
C GLU A 149 -29.89 13.06 -11.95
N SER A 150 -30.50 13.48 -10.84
CA SER A 150 -31.35 14.68 -10.79
C SER A 150 -30.59 15.95 -11.17
N LEU A 151 -29.29 15.99 -10.90
CA LEU A 151 -28.36 17.06 -11.29
C LEU A 151 -27.90 16.94 -12.75
N ASP A 152 -28.36 15.93 -13.50
CA ASP A 152 -27.85 15.55 -14.83
C ASP A 152 -26.33 15.30 -14.82
N GLY A 153 -25.83 14.69 -13.73
CA GLY A 153 -24.40 14.55 -13.43
C GLY A 153 -23.83 13.15 -13.52
N LEU A 154 -24.66 12.11 -13.64
CA LEU A 154 -24.26 10.71 -13.65
C LEU A 154 -24.93 9.95 -14.79
N ASP A 155 -24.19 9.02 -15.43
CA ASP A 155 -24.72 8.11 -16.45
C ASP A 155 -24.09 6.73 -16.27
N ILE A 156 -24.75 5.87 -15.50
CA ILE A 156 -24.34 4.49 -15.23
C ILE A 156 -24.72 3.57 -16.41
N ASP A 157 -25.82 3.84 -17.08
CA ASP A 157 -26.29 3.02 -18.20
C ASP A 157 -25.33 3.06 -19.40
N ALA A 158 -24.81 4.25 -19.73
CA ALA A 158 -23.78 4.38 -20.75
C ALA A 158 -22.49 3.68 -20.34
N ALA A 159 -22.09 3.77 -19.07
CA ALA A 159 -20.91 3.07 -18.56
C ALA A 159 -21.08 1.56 -18.63
N GLY A 160 -22.28 1.05 -18.29
CA GLY A 160 -22.63 -0.37 -18.43
C GLY A 160 -22.46 -0.88 -19.86
N ARG A 161 -22.87 -0.09 -20.86
CA ARG A 161 -22.70 -0.45 -22.30
C ARG A 161 -21.24 -0.36 -22.77
N THR A 162 -20.46 0.56 -22.21
CA THR A 162 -19.07 0.80 -22.65
C THR A 162 -18.08 -0.14 -21.98
N SER A 163 -18.20 -0.34 -20.67
CA SER A 163 -17.15 -0.96 -19.82
C SER A 163 -17.70 -2.05 -18.89
N GLY A 164 -19.03 -2.15 -18.75
CA GLY A 164 -19.66 -3.07 -17.80
C GLY A 164 -20.00 -2.44 -16.46
N ASN A 165 -20.40 -3.28 -15.50
CA ASN A 165 -20.73 -2.85 -14.14
C ASN A 165 -19.49 -2.37 -13.38
N GLY A 166 -19.68 -1.47 -12.41
CA GLY A 166 -18.56 -0.93 -11.61
C GLY A 166 -17.79 0.20 -12.30
N PHE A 167 -18.36 0.76 -13.40
CA PHE A 167 -17.89 1.97 -14.06
C PHE A 167 -18.97 3.04 -14.06
N TYR A 168 -18.60 4.28 -14.33
CA TYR A 168 -19.50 5.41 -14.33
C TYR A 168 -19.02 6.50 -15.30
N TYR A 169 -19.96 7.29 -15.84
CA TYR A 169 -19.66 8.59 -16.42
C TYR A 169 -20.16 9.68 -15.48
N LEU A 170 -19.29 10.62 -15.16
CA LEU A 170 -19.69 11.90 -14.58
C LEU A 170 -19.80 12.93 -15.70
N LYS A 171 -20.78 13.84 -15.61
CA LYS A 171 -20.98 14.88 -16.61
C LYS A 171 -21.39 16.21 -15.99
N GLY A 172 -21.23 17.29 -16.75
CA GLY A 172 -21.65 18.64 -16.36
C GLY A 172 -21.03 19.12 -15.05
N ASP A 173 -21.86 19.71 -14.19
CA ASP A 173 -21.42 20.31 -12.94
C ASP A 173 -20.90 19.27 -11.93
N VAL A 174 -21.38 18.04 -11.98
CA VAL A 174 -20.89 16.95 -11.12
C VAL A 174 -19.48 16.53 -11.53
N ALA A 175 -19.20 16.42 -12.82
CA ALA A 175 -17.83 16.16 -13.30
C ALA A 175 -16.88 17.29 -12.92
N ARG A 176 -17.35 18.54 -12.99
CA ARG A 176 -16.58 19.69 -12.51
C ARG A 176 -16.34 19.64 -11.01
N LEU A 177 -17.36 19.29 -10.21
CA LEU A 177 -17.22 19.11 -8.76
C LEU A 177 -16.16 18.06 -8.42
N HIS A 178 -16.21 16.91 -9.10
CA HIS A 178 -15.22 15.84 -8.96
C HIS A 178 -13.78 16.36 -9.16
N SER A 179 -13.54 17.07 -10.28
CA SER A 179 -12.22 17.65 -10.58
C SER A 179 -11.83 18.75 -9.59
N SER A 180 -12.82 19.52 -9.12
CA SER A 180 -12.62 20.60 -8.13
C SER A 180 -12.22 20.05 -6.77
N ILE A 181 -12.80 18.94 -6.33
CA ILE A 181 -12.42 18.24 -5.08
C ILE A 181 -10.95 17.81 -5.15
N LEU A 182 -10.52 17.21 -6.27
CA LEU A 182 -9.12 16.80 -6.47
C LEU A 182 -8.16 17.99 -6.52
N ALA A 183 -8.54 19.06 -7.22
CA ALA A 183 -7.73 20.28 -7.27
C ALA A 183 -7.57 20.92 -5.89
N TYR A 184 -8.64 21.00 -5.13
CA TYR A 184 -8.59 21.50 -3.75
C TYR A 184 -7.76 20.58 -2.85
N ALA A 185 -7.91 19.25 -2.95
CA ALA A 185 -7.12 18.29 -2.18
C ALA A 185 -5.61 18.42 -2.45
N ARG A 186 -5.23 18.61 -3.72
CA ARG A 186 -3.85 18.89 -4.11
C ARG A 186 -3.32 20.15 -3.41
N ASP A 187 -4.05 21.26 -3.53
CA ASP A 187 -3.61 22.56 -2.99
C ASP A 187 -3.61 22.53 -1.45
N PHE A 188 -4.57 21.83 -0.83
CA PHE A 188 -4.60 21.59 0.60
C PHE A 188 -3.31 20.86 1.05
N MET A 189 -2.89 19.78 0.37
CA MET A 189 -1.68 19.05 0.73
C MET A 189 -0.40 19.84 0.48
N ILE A 190 -0.35 20.63 -0.60
CA ILE A 190 0.77 21.56 -0.84
C ILE A 190 0.88 22.58 0.32
N SER A 191 -0.24 23.08 0.82
CA SER A 191 -0.26 23.98 1.99
C SER A 191 0.24 23.36 3.29
N LYS A 192 0.17 22.01 3.39
CA LYS A 192 0.75 21.22 4.49
C LYS A 192 2.23 20.90 4.31
N GLY A 193 2.87 21.40 3.24
CA GLY A 193 4.29 21.18 2.95
C GLY A 193 4.62 19.91 2.18
N PHE A 194 3.62 19.27 1.57
CA PHE A 194 3.84 18.09 0.73
C PHE A 194 4.24 18.47 -0.68
N THR A 195 5.20 17.77 -1.25
CA THR A 195 5.57 17.90 -2.66
C THR A 195 4.59 17.13 -3.53
N TYR A 196 3.97 17.83 -4.50
CA TYR A 196 2.99 17.24 -5.43
C TYR A 196 3.66 16.53 -6.60
N PHE A 197 3.14 15.32 -6.90
CA PHE A 197 3.57 14.47 -8.01
C PHE A 197 2.40 14.00 -8.87
N VAL A 198 2.68 13.83 -10.17
CA VAL A 198 1.90 12.98 -11.08
C VAL A 198 2.79 11.79 -11.44
N PRO A 199 2.59 10.63 -10.83
CA PRO A 199 3.45 9.46 -11.02
C PRO A 199 3.07 8.65 -12.27
N PRO A 200 3.89 7.69 -12.70
CA PRO A 200 3.48 6.66 -13.64
C PRO A 200 2.28 5.84 -13.11
N PHE A 201 1.32 5.54 -13.97
CA PHE A 201 0.12 4.76 -13.61
C PHE A 201 0.25 3.27 -13.90
N MET A 202 1.40 2.86 -14.41
CA MET A 202 1.79 1.47 -14.62
C MET A 202 3.15 1.23 -13.97
N ILE A 203 3.31 0.09 -13.34
CA ILE A 203 4.52 -0.28 -12.59
C ILE A 203 4.94 -1.71 -12.89
N HIS A 204 6.23 -2.01 -12.77
CA HIS A 204 6.78 -3.35 -12.92
C HIS A 204 6.38 -4.29 -11.78
N GLY A 205 6.36 -5.60 -12.07
CA GLY A 205 6.01 -6.64 -11.11
C GLY A 205 6.84 -6.63 -9.83
N ASP A 206 8.12 -6.27 -9.91
CA ASP A 206 8.98 -6.16 -8.72
C ASP A 206 8.58 -5.00 -7.79
N VAL A 207 8.07 -3.90 -8.33
CA VAL A 207 7.48 -2.83 -7.53
C VAL A 207 6.20 -3.31 -6.86
N VAL A 208 5.31 -3.99 -7.62
CA VAL A 208 4.06 -4.55 -7.07
C VAL A 208 4.35 -5.47 -5.88
N LYS A 209 5.26 -6.43 -6.02
CA LYS A 209 5.69 -7.35 -4.94
C LYS A 209 6.29 -6.61 -3.74
N GLY A 210 6.87 -5.43 -3.97
CA GLY A 210 7.45 -4.59 -2.93
C GLY A 210 6.42 -3.87 -2.08
N VAL A 211 5.30 -3.44 -2.66
CA VAL A 211 4.34 -2.54 -2.02
C VAL A 211 3.09 -3.21 -1.46
N MET A 212 2.78 -4.45 -1.84
CA MET A 212 1.60 -5.18 -1.38
C MET A 212 1.86 -6.67 -1.16
N SER A 213 0.91 -7.37 -0.54
CA SER A 213 0.93 -8.82 -0.41
C SER A 213 0.55 -9.52 -1.73
N PHE A 214 0.92 -10.79 -1.87
CA PHE A 214 0.53 -11.59 -3.05
C PHE A 214 -0.99 -11.71 -3.19
N LYS A 215 -1.70 -11.89 -2.06
CA LYS A 215 -3.16 -11.99 -2.03
C LYS A 215 -3.82 -10.69 -2.53
N GLU A 216 -3.33 -9.55 -2.08
CA GLU A 216 -3.79 -8.24 -2.58
C GLU A 216 -3.50 -8.07 -4.07
N MET A 217 -2.30 -8.46 -4.53
CA MET A 217 -1.92 -8.39 -5.94
C MET A 217 -2.89 -9.19 -6.83
N GLU A 218 -3.21 -10.42 -6.49
CA GLU A 218 -4.12 -11.26 -7.27
C GLU A 218 -5.55 -10.70 -7.32
N ASN A 219 -6.04 -10.20 -6.18
CA ASN A 219 -7.42 -9.73 -6.04
C ASN A 219 -7.63 -8.31 -6.58
N MET A 220 -6.59 -7.49 -6.63
CA MET A 220 -6.69 -6.06 -6.93
C MET A 220 -6.13 -5.68 -8.30
N MET A 221 -4.98 -6.23 -8.71
CA MET A 221 -4.20 -5.65 -9.80
C MET A 221 -4.61 -6.13 -11.19
N TYR A 222 -4.78 -5.20 -12.13
CA TYR A 222 -4.84 -5.49 -13.56
C TYR A 222 -3.41 -5.59 -14.11
N LYS A 223 -3.12 -6.68 -14.83
CA LYS A 223 -1.86 -6.88 -15.56
C LYS A 223 -2.05 -6.61 -17.04
N ILE A 224 -1.09 -5.94 -17.66
CA ILE A 224 -1.04 -5.78 -19.11
C ILE A 224 -0.57 -7.09 -19.74
N GLU A 225 -1.33 -7.59 -20.69
CA GLU A 225 -1.02 -8.83 -21.40
C GLU A 225 0.26 -8.67 -22.24
N GLY A 226 1.17 -9.63 -22.12
CA GLY A 226 2.42 -9.65 -22.85
C GLY A 226 3.54 -8.77 -22.27
N GLU A 227 3.28 -8.00 -21.20
CA GLU A 227 4.24 -7.09 -20.60
C GLU A 227 4.40 -7.31 -19.09
N ASP A 228 5.55 -6.92 -18.52
CA ASP A 228 5.75 -6.85 -17.08
C ASP A 228 5.27 -5.49 -16.54
N LEU A 229 4.00 -5.16 -16.82
CA LEU A 229 3.36 -3.93 -16.36
C LEU A 229 2.00 -4.22 -15.72
N TYR A 230 1.72 -3.48 -14.66
CA TYR A 230 0.49 -3.55 -13.89
C TYR A 230 -0.09 -2.14 -13.71
N LEU A 231 -1.40 -1.99 -13.90
CA LEU A 231 -2.10 -0.76 -13.56
C LEU A 231 -2.12 -0.58 -12.04
N ILE A 232 -1.83 0.63 -11.57
CA ILE A 232 -1.80 0.91 -10.13
C ILE A 232 -3.21 0.92 -9.50
N GLY A 233 -3.33 0.36 -8.31
CA GLY A 233 -4.55 0.47 -7.48
C GLY A 233 -4.56 1.71 -6.58
N THR A 234 -3.43 2.40 -6.48
CA THR A 234 -3.20 3.66 -5.74
C THR A 234 -1.87 4.25 -6.18
N SER A 235 -1.74 5.57 -6.13
CA SER A 235 -0.45 6.23 -6.42
C SER A 235 0.65 5.93 -5.38
N GLU A 236 0.29 5.46 -4.18
CA GLU A 236 1.26 4.93 -3.20
C GLU A 236 2.24 3.96 -3.85
N HIS A 237 1.73 3.05 -4.69
CA HIS A 237 2.56 2.03 -5.34
C HIS A 237 3.70 2.63 -6.16
N SER A 238 3.40 3.62 -6.99
CA SER A 238 4.40 4.31 -7.80
C SER A 238 5.28 5.22 -6.95
N MET A 239 4.71 5.88 -5.95
CA MET A 239 5.44 6.85 -5.12
C MET A 239 6.49 6.17 -4.24
N VAL A 240 6.16 5.03 -3.61
CA VAL A 240 7.13 4.23 -2.86
C VAL A 240 8.08 3.51 -3.83
N GLY A 241 7.55 2.98 -4.93
CA GLY A 241 8.32 2.33 -5.98
C GLY A 241 9.40 3.22 -6.63
N ARG A 242 9.21 4.55 -6.63
CA ARG A 242 10.22 5.52 -7.08
C ARG A 242 11.57 5.34 -6.41
N PHE A 243 11.59 4.81 -5.20
CA PHE A 243 12.81 4.63 -4.41
C PHE A 243 13.40 3.21 -4.46
N ILE A 244 12.89 2.33 -5.33
CA ILE A 244 13.41 0.95 -5.47
C ILE A 244 14.93 0.95 -5.69
N ASN A 245 15.66 0.15 -4.89
CA ASN A 245 17.12 0.04 -4.91
C ASN A 245 17.89 1.36 -4.62
N GLN A 246 17.22 2.38 -4.03
CA GLN A 246 17.87 3.66 -3.72
C GLN A 246 18.41 3.71 -2.30
N ILE A 247 19.48 4.49 -2.13
CA ILE A 247 20.00 4.91 -0.83
C ILE A 247 19.73 6.41 -0.72
N ILE A 248 18.86 6.81 0.19
CA ILE A 248 18.43 8.19 0.40
C ILE A 248 19.35 8.81 1.47
N PRO A 249 19.89 10.02 1.27
CA PRO A 249 20.58 10.76 2.33
C PRO A 249 19.66 11.02 3.53
N GLU A 250 20.17 10.90 4.74
CA GLU A 250 19.35 11.12 5.96
C GLU A 250 18.83 12.54 6.08
N GLU A 251 19.57 13.51 5.56
CA GLU A 251 19.20 14.92 5.50
C GLU A 251 17.98 15.22 4.60
N ASP A 252 17.66 14.31 3.67
CA ASP A 252 16.50 14.43 2.79
C ASP A 252 15.20 13.90 3.43
N LEU A 253 15.26 13.39 4.66
CA LEU A 253 14.09 12.92 5.41
C LEU A 253 13.48 14.03 6.29
N PRO A 254 12.16 14.04 6.51
CA PRO A 254 11.17 13.14 5.88
C PRO A 254 10.87 13.51 4.42
N GLN A 255 10.64 12.50 3.57
CA GLN A 255 10.03 12.72 2.26
C GLN A 255 8.51 12.78 2.43
N THR A 256 7.92 13.97 2.25
CA THR A 256 6.47 14.20 2.33
C THR A 256 5.91 14.42 0.93
N LEU A 257 5.21 13.43 0.41
CA LEU A 257 4.80 13.35 -0.98
C LEU A 257 3.29 13.27 -1.07
N THR A 258 2.70 14.04 -1.98
CA THR A 258 1.28 13.90 -2.33
C THR A 258 1.14 13.69 -3.82
N SER A 259 0.19 12.87 -4.24
CA SER A 259 0.06 12.50 -5.64
C SER A 259 -1.38 12.26 -6.05
N TYR A 260 -1.69 12.71 -7.26
CA TYR A 260 -2.89 12.36 -7.98
C TYR A 260 -2.66 11.14 -8.86
N SER A 261 -3.62 10.22 -8.89
CA SER A 261 -3.68 9.19 -9.92
C SER A 261 -5.09 8.68 -10.16
N PRO A 262 -5.38 8.14 -11.37
CA PRO A 262 -6.38 7.11 -11.51
C PRO A 262 -5.95 5.87 -10.73
N CYS A 263 -6.93 5.10 -10.27
CA CYS A 263 -6.75 3.85 -9.54
C CYS A 263 -7.59 2.78 -10.22
N PHE A 264 -7.01 1.61 -10.41
CA PHE A 264 -7.65 0.49 -11.09
C PHE A 264 -7.68 -0.73 -10.18
N ARG A 265 -8.88 -1.24 -9.87
CA ARG A 265 -9.04 -2.38 -8.96
C ARG A 265 -10.02 -3.39 -9.52
N LYS A 266 -9.66 -4.67 -9.46
CA LYS A 266 -10.54 -5.78 -9.88
C LYS A 266 -11.75 -5.96 -8.96
N GLU A 267 -11.66 -5.51 -7.70
CA GLU A 267 -12.73 -5.62 -6.68
C GLU A 267 -13.29 -7.04 -6.56
N VAL A 268 -12.41 -8.06 -6.59
CA VAL A 268 -12.80 -9.46 -6.51
C VAL A 268 -13.39 -9.77 -5.14
N GLY A 269 -14.60 -10.35 -5.12
CA GLY A 269 -15.27 -10.78 -3.88
C GLY A 269 -16.14 -9.72 -3.21
N ALA A 270 -16.30 -8.54 -3.82
CA ALA A 270 -17.20 -7.51 -3.33
C ALA A 270 -18.66 -7.86 -3.64
N HIS A 271 -19.49 -7.98 -2.60
CA HIS A 271 -20.93 -8.29 -2.73
C HIS A 271 -21.73 -7.53 -1.67
N GLY A 272 -22.72 -6.73 -2.13
CA GLY A 272 -23.66 -6.06 -1.22
C GLY A 272 -24.52 -5.00 -1.90
N ILE A 273 -25.73 -4.73 -1.36
CA ILE A 273 -26.63 -3.69 -1.89
C ILE A 273 -26.06 -2.29 -1.66
N GLU A 274 -25.41 -2.07 -0.53
CA GLU A 274 -24.80 -0.78 -0.16
C GLU A 274 -23.55 -0.45 -1.01
N GLU A 275 -23.03 -1.42 -1.75
CA GLU A 275 -21.89 -1.27 -2.65
C GLU A 275 -22.29 -0.83 -4.07
N ARG A 276 -23.58 -0.58 -4.33
CA ARG A 276 -24.06 -0.08 -5.63
C ARG A 276 -23.63 1.37 -5.89
N GLY A 277 -23.70 1.75 -7.15
CA GLY A 277 -23.40 3.12 -7.59
C GLY A 277 -21.92 3.43 -7.53
N LEU A 278 -21.52 4.44 -6.78
CA LEU A 278 -20.14 4.94 -6.71
C LEU A 278 -19.31 4.37 -5.55
N TYR A 279 -19.87 3.55 -4.68
CA TYR A 279 -19.17 3.10 -3.47
C TYR A 279 -18.01 2.15 -3.80
N ARG A 280 -18.23 1.19 -4.72
CA ARG A 280 -17.22 0.23 -5.15
C ARG A 280 -17.17 0.16 -6.67
N VAL A 281 -16.05 0.61 -7.22
CA VAL A 281 -15.88 0.80 -8.66
C VAL A 281 -14.49 0.31 -9.11
N HIS A 282 -14.40 -0.15 -10.36
CA HIS A 282 -13.16 -0.68 -10.93
C HIS A 282 -12.13 0.40 -11.29
N GLN A 283 -12.60 1.60 -11.57
CA GLN A 283 -11.79 2.76 -11.89
C GLN A 283 -12.28 3.96 -11.10
N PHE A 284 -11.36 4.65 -10.45
CA PHE A 284 -11.61 5.91 -9.75
C PHE A 284 -10.33 6.75 -9.69
N GLU A 285 -10.43 7.95 -9.18
CA GLU A 285 -9.29 8.84 -9.00
C GLU A 285 -9.06 9.08 -7.51
N LYS A 286 -7.83 9.39 -7.16
CA LYS A 286 -7.43 9.58 -5.76
C LYS A 286 -6.32 10.61 -5.64
N GLN A 287 -6.41 11.44 -4.62
CA GLN A 287 -5.29 12.20 -4.08
C GLN A 287 -4.76 11.46 -2.85
N GLU A 288 -3.48 11.14 -2.85
CA GLU A 288 -2.81 10.32 -1.84
C GLU A 288 -1.73 11.12 -1.10
N MET A 289 -1.46 10.72 0.14
CA MET A 289 -0.30 11.14 0.94
C MET A 289 0.64 9.95 1.12
N VAL A 290 1.93 10.17 0.92
CA VAL A 290 2.97 9.18 1.20
C VAL A 290 4.09 9.86 1.99
N VAL A 291 4.53 9.20 3.05
CA VAL A 291 5.67 9.67 3.85
C VAL A 291 6.72 8.58 3.95
N ILE A 292 7.99 8.97 3.73
CA ILE A 292 9.15 8.14 4.02
C ILE A 292 9.94 8.86 5.10
N CYS A 293 10.09 8.24 6.27
CA CYS A 293 10.66 8.88 7.44
C CYS A 293 11.58 7.96 8.23
N LYS A 294 12.21 8.52 9.24
CA LYS A 294 12.95 7.73 10.24
C LYS A 294 12.00 6.85 11.05
N PRO A 295 12.45 5.65 11.50
CA PRO A 295 11.61 4.76 12.30
C PRO A 295 10.99 5.42 13.53
N GLU A 296 11.75 6.24 14.25
CA GLU A 296 11.33 6.95 15.46
C GLU A 296 10.24 8.02 15.22
N GLU A 297 10.14 8.54 13.99
CA GLU A 297 9.17 9.57 13.61
C GLU A 297 7.85 8.99 13.09
N SER A 298 7.80 7.68 12.82
CA SER A 298 6.71 7.09 12.03
C SER A 298 5.35 7.16 12.71
N MET A 299 5.27 7.08 14.05
CA MET A 299 4.01 7.21 14.77
C MET A 299 3.49 8.65 14.80
N ASP A 300 4.39 9.64 14.85
CA ASP A 300 4.01 11.05 14.76
C ASP A 300 3.47 11.37 13.36
N TRP A 301 4.10 10.84 12.31
CA TRP A 301 3.59 10.96 10.94
C TRP A 301 2.26 10.23 10.75
N TYR A 302 2.09 9.02 11.30
CA TYR A 302 0.82 8.32 11.29
C TYR A 302 -0.32 9.18 11.84
N ASN A 303 -0.11 9.81 13.01
CA ASN A 303 -1.09 10.67 13.63
C ASN A 303 -1.39 11.93 12.82
N LYS A 304 -0.39 12.56 12.21
CA LYS A 304 -0.58 13.71 11.32
C LYS A 304 -1.38 13.36 10.07
N LEU A 305 -1.08 12.20 9.46
CA LEU A 305 -1.69 11.81 8.20
C LEU A 305 -3.20 11.62 8.32
N TRP A 306 -3.70 10.87 9.31
CA TRP A 306 -5.14 10.70 9.46
C TRP A 306 -5.83 12.02 9.86
N GLN A 307 -5.17 12.89 10.65
CA GLN A 307 -5.69 14.21 11.00
C GLN A 307 -5.86 15.09 9.76
N TYR A 308 -4.95 15.04 8.78
CA TYR A 308 -5.11 15.78 7.53
C TYR A 308 -6.34 15.32 6.73
N SER A 309 -6.65 14.04 6.69
CA SER A 309 -7.89 13.56 6.06
C SER A 309 -9.12 14.05 6.81
N VAL A 310 -9.13 13.96 8.14
CA VAL A 310 -10.21 14.50 8.97
C VAL A 310 -10.41 15.99 8.71
N GLU A 311 -9.33 16.79 8.74
CA GLU A 311 -9.37 18.22 8.46
C GLU A 311 -9.95 18.49 7.07
N PHE A 312 -9.48 17.77 6.04
CA PHE A 312 -9.97 17.92 4.68
C PHE A 312 -11.49 17.72 4.59
N PHE A 313 -12.01 16.61 5.12
CA PHE A 313 -13.46 16.34 5.11
C PHE A 313 -14.25 17.37 5.92
N ARG A 314 -13.71 17.86 7.04
CA ARG A 314 -14.35 18.90 7.85
C ARG A 314 -14.45 20.24 7.13
N THR A 315 -13.53 20.57 6.21
CA THR A 315 -13.66 21.77 5.37
C THR A 315 -14.85 21.71 4.40
N MET A 316 -15.38 20.52 4.16
CA MET A 316 -16.56 20.25 3.30
C MET A 316 -17.86 20.14 4.11
N ASP A 317 -17.86 20.50 5.39
CA ASP A 317 -18.99 20.34 6.32
C ASP A 317 -19.43 18.87 6.52
N ILE A 318 -18.55 17.89 6.28
CA ILE A 318 -18.85 16.46 6.40
C ILE A 318 -18.38 15.96 7.77
N PRO A 319 -19.27 15.43 8.63
CA PRO A 319 -18.87 14.77 9.86
C PRO A 319 -18.13 13.48 9.55
N VAL A 320 -17.04 13.23 10.29
CA VAL A 320 -16.23 12.01 10.15
C VAL A 320 -15.92 11.40 11.52
N ARG A 321 -15.56 10.12 11.50
CA ARG A 321 -14.94 9.45 12.66
C ARG A 321 -13.68 8.73 12.23
N THR A 322 -12.84 8.37 13.20
CA THR A 322 -11.68 7.52 12.99
C THR A 322 -11.92 6.17 13.65
N LEU A 323 -11.56 5.11 12.93
CA LEU A 323 -11.77 3.72 13.34
C LEU A 323 -10.43 2.99 13.30
N GLU A 324 -9.89 2.62 14.46
CA GLU A 324 -8.64 1.86 14.54
C GLU A 324 -8.88 0.42 14.11
N CYS A 325 -8.14 -0.04 13.10
CA CYS A 325 -8.25 -1.41 12.61
C CYS A 325 -7.68 -2.39 13.63
N CYS A 326 -8.43 -3.45 13.91
CA CYS A 326 -7.97 -4.53 14.78
C CYS A 326 -6.99 -5.46 14.09
N SER A 327 -6.34 -6.31 14.84
CA SER A 327 -5.25 -7.16 14.38
C SER A 327 -5.62 -8.11 13.24
N GLY A 328 -6.85 -8.63 13.22
CA GLY A 328 -7.33 -9.54 12.16
C GLY A 328 -7.72 -8.83 10.87
N ASP A 329 -8.11 -7.55 10.95
CA ASP A 329 -8.44 -6.72 9.79
C ASP A 329 -7.19 -6.10 9.12
N LEU A 330 -6.08 -5.98 9.84
CA LEU A 330 -4.85 -5.42 9.27
C LEU A 330 -4.27 -6.27 8.14
N ALA A 331 -4.05 -5.67 6.96
CA ALA A 331 -3.28 -6.29 5.89
C ALA A 331 -1.85 -6.68 6.36
N ASP A 332 -1.25 -7.70 5.71
CA ASP A 332 -0.02 -8.32 6.19
C ASP A 332 1.20 -7.39 6.28
N LEU A 333 1.26 -6.33 5.48
CA LEU A 333 2.37 -5.39 5.52
C LEU A 333 2.21 -4.29 6.58
N LYS A 334 0.98 -4.09 7.09
CA LYS A 334 0.67 -2.97 8.00
C LYS A 334 1.13 -3.28 9.43
N VAL A 335 1.76 -2.30 10.04
CA VAL A 335 2.06 -2.26 11.48
C VAL A 335 0.87 -1.73 12.26
N LYS A 336 0.17 -0.75 11.69
CA LYS A 336 -0.99 -0.07 12.27
C LYS A 336 -1.81 0.58 11.16
N SER A 337 -3.13 0.62 11.29
CA SER A 337 -4.03 1.27 10.35
C SER A 337 -5.22 1.90 11.07
N CYS A 338 -5.67 3.04 10.53
CA CYS A 338 -6.84 3.75 11.00
C CYS A 338 -7.68 4.17 9.78
N ASP A 339 -8.93 3.78 9.76
CA ASP A 339 -9.86 4.22 8.73
C ASP A 339 -10.48 5.56 9.11
N VAL A 340 -10.67 6.40 8.11
CA VAL A 340 -11.47 7.62 8.20
C VAL A 340 -12.81 7.31 7.55
N GLU A 341 -13.87 7.46 8.33
CA GLU A 341 -15.23 7.20 7.87
C GLU A 341 -16.06 8.48 7.89
N ALA A 342 -16.85 8.70 6.82
CA ALA A 342 -17.76 9.84 6.69
C ALA A 342 -19.17 9.46 7.10
N TRP A 343 -19.89 10.41 7.66
CA TRP A 343 -21.30 10.25 8.03
C TRP A 343 -22.18 10.19 6.78
N SER A 344 -23.07 9.20 6.72
CA SER A 344 -24.18 9.12 5.77
C SER A 344 -25.49 9.43 6.50
N PRO A 345 -26.09 10.60 6.32
CA PRO A 345 -27.38 10.92 6.94
C PRO A 345 -28.53 10.06 6.37
N ARG A 346 -28.43 9.56 5.15
CA ARG A 346 -29.36 8.60 4.55
C ARG A 346 -29.36 7.27 5.27
N GLN A 347 -28.16 6.69 5.52
CA GLN A 347 -28.00 5.40 6.17
C GLN A 347 -28.00 5.50 7.70
N LYS A 348 -27.81 6.70 8.24
CA LYS A 348 -27.62 6.97 9.68
C LYS A 348 -26.46 6.19 10.27
N LYS A 349 -25.39 6.04 9.46
CA LYS A 349 -24.15 5.38 9.84
C LYS A 349 -22.95 6.02 9.16
N TYR A 350 -21.76 5.70 9.65
CA TYR A 350 -20.50 6.06 9.03
C TYR A 350 -20.09 5.00 8.00
N PHE A 351 -19.33 5.39 6.98
CA PHE A 351 -18.74 4.49 6.00
C PHE A 351 -17.34 4.96 5.62
N GLU A 352 -16.47 4.02 5.29
CA GLU A 352 -15.06 4.27 4.98
C GLU A 352 -14.90 5.15 3.74
N VAL A 353 -14.10 6.23 3.88
CA VAL A 353 -13.73 7.16 2.81
C VAL A 353 -12.22 7.25 2.60
N GLY A 354 -11.43 6.70 3.51
CA GLY A 354 -9.98 6.62 3.42
C GLY A 354 -9.39 5.76 4.51
N SER A 355 -8.15 5.30 4.31
CA SER A 355 -7.42 4.47 5.26
C SER A 355 -5.99 4.94 5.38
N CYS A 356 -5.58 5.28 6.61
CA CYS A 356 -4.22 5.66 6.98
C CYS A 356 -3.44 4.43 7.42
N SER A 357 -2.25 4.22 6.89
CA SER A 357 -1.44 3.04 7.18
C SER A 357 0.00 3.38 7.52
N ASN A 358 0.52 2.77 8.58
CA ASN A 358 1.94 2.67 8.86
C ASN A 358 2.39 1.25 8.49
N LEU A 359 3.34 1.13 7.56
CA LEU A 359 3.87 -0.15 7.09
C LEU A 359 5.23 -0.49 7.71
N GLY A 360 5.74 0.37 8.61
CA GLY A 360 7.07 0.20 9.16
C GLY A 360 8.12 0.10 8.05
N ASP A 361 9.05 -0.82 8.19
CA ASP A 361 10.13 -1.06 7.21
C ASP A 361 9.77 -2.10 6.12
N ALA A 362 8.54 -2.62 6.11
CA ALA A 362 8.19 -3.76 5.26
C ALA A 362 8.38 -3.49 3.75
N GLN A 363 7.92 -2.35 3.26
CA GLN A 363 8.08 -1.95 1.86
C GLN A 363 9.54 -1.58 1.56
N ALA A 364 10.20 -0.84 2.46
CA ALA A 364 11.60 -0.47 2.30
C ALA A 364 12.50 -1.71 2.20
N ARG A 365 12.23 -2.74 3.00
CA ARG A 365 12.95 -4.01 2.97
C ARG A 365 12.76 -4.75 1.65
N ARG A 366 11.53 -4.85 1.16
CA ARG A 366 11.19 -5.50 -0.11
C ARG A 366 11.77 -4.77 -1.33
N LEU A 367 11.68 -3.45 -1.33
CA LEU A 367 12.16 -2.58 -2.42
C LEU A 367 13.65 -2.23 -2.30
N LYS A 368 14.34 -2.74 -1.25
CA LYS A 368 15.75 -2.46 -0.98
C LYS A 368 16.06 -0.96 -0.81
N ILE A 369 15.14 -0.21 -0.24
CA ILE A 369 15.33 1.20 0.09
C ILE A 369 16.18 1.28 1.36
N ARG A 370 17.18 2.15 1.38
CA ARG A 370 18.07 2.38 2.54
C ARG A 370 18.22 3.87 2.78
N ILE A 371 18.50 4.21 4.02
CA ILE A 371 18.91 5.56 4.41
C ILE A 371 20.40 5.53 4.72
N LYS A 372 21.14 6.51 4.19
CA LYS A 372 22.56 6.72 4.52
C LYS A 372 22.66 7.56 5.80
N GLY A 373 22.65 6.88 6.94
CA GLY A 373 22.83 7.53 8.23
C GLY A 373 24.30 7.70 8.64
N LYS A 374 24.54 8.47 9.70
CA LYS A 374 25.91 8.73 10.25
C LYS A 374 26.62 7.46 10.74
N ASN A 375 25.84 6.51 11.28
CA ASN A 375 26.36 5.26 11.87
C ASN A 375 26.21 4.04 10.94
N GLY A 376 25.94 4.27 9.66
CA GLY A 376 25.69 3.21 8.66
C GLY A 376 24.29 3.29 8.06
N ASN A 377 24.03 2.40 7.12
CA ASN A 377 22.73 2.37 6.43
C ASN A 377 21.67 1.69 7.31
N TYR A 378 20.45 2.26 7.28
CA TYR A 378 19.28 1.68 7.95
C TYR A 378 18.04 1.73 7.03
N LEU A 379 16.95 1.09 7.45
CA LEU A 379 15.69 1.07 6.72
C LEU A 379 14.77 2.21 7.16
N PRO A 380 14.19 2.99 6.23
CA PRO A 380 13.14 3.93 6.58
C PRO A 380 11.82 3.21 6.85
N HIS A 381 10.90 3.90 7.52
CA HIS A 381 9.50 3.55 7.55
C HIS A 381 8.73 4.25 6.43
N THR A 382 7.70 3.58 5.93
CA THR A 382 6.78 4.11 4.92
C THR A 382 5.37 4.19 5.47
N LEU A 383 4.69 5.28 5.14
CA LEU A 383 3.31 5.53 5.53
C LEU A 383 2.52 6.06 4.35
N ASN A 384 1.23 5.79 4.32
CA ASN A 384 0.32 6.37 3.36
C ASN A 384 -1.02 6.69 3.98
N ASN A 385 -1.74 7.59 3.34
CA ASN A 385 -3.15 7.86 3.63
C ASN A 385 -3.83 8.48 2.42
N THR A 386 -5.10 8.20 2.27
CA THR A 386 -5.97 8.85 1.30
C THR A 386 -6.32 10.26 1.78
N VAL A 387 -6.02 11.29 0.98
CA VAL A 387 -6.60 12.62 1.19
C VAL A 387 -8.07 12.56 0.83
N VAL A 388 -8.36 12.14 -0.40
CA VAL A 388 -9.71 11.95 -0.91
C VAL A 388 -9.73 10.99 -2.09
N ALA A 389 -10.78 10.16 -2.13
CA ALA A 389 -11.19 9.39 -3.30
C ALA A 389 -12.60 9.87 -3.70
N PRO A 390 -12.72 10.68 -4.76
CA PRO A 390 -13.98 11.35 -5.11
C PRO A 390 -15.23 10.48 -5.18
N PRO A 391 -15.22 9.22 -5.64
CA PRO A 391 -16.45 8.43 -5.67
C PRO A 391 -17.12 8.30 -4.30
N ARG A 392 -16.37 7.91 -3.27
CA ARG A 392 -16.90 7.83 -1.89
C ARG A 392 -17.11 9.22 -1.30
N MET A 393 -16.23 10.18 -1.61
CA MET A 393 -16.42 11.57 -1.21
C MET A 393 -17.70 12.15 -1.82
N LEU A 394 -18.01 11.88 -3.09
CA LEU A 394 -19.25 12.37 -3.73
C LEU A 394 -20.50 11.84 -3.03
N ILE A 395 -20.50 10.58 -2.57
CA ILE A 395 -21.60 10.03 -1.77
C ILE A 395 -21.79 10.86 -0.49
N ALA A 396 -20.73 10.99 0.32
CA ALA A 396 -20.77 11.79 1.54
C ALA A 396 -21.13 13.24 1.25
N PHE A 397 -20.58 13.83 0.20
CA PHE A 397 -20.78 15.22 -0.18
C PHE A 397 -22.24 15.52 -0.52
N VAL A 398 -22.83 14.74 -1.44
CA VAL A 398 -24.22 15.01 -1.86
C VAL A 398 -25.22 14.72 -0.76
N GLU A 399 -25.00 13.70 0.07
CA GLU A 399 -25.91 13.38 1.18
C GLU A 399 -25.85 14.43 2.30
N ASN A 400 -24.65 14.96 2.66
CA ASN A 400 -24.49 15.94 3.75
C ASN A 400 -24.81 17.37 3.32
N ASN A 401 -24.74 17.70 2.03
CA ASN A 401 -24.95 19.04 1.51
C ASN A 401 -26.28 19.20 0.74
N LEU A 402 -27.14 18.17 0.72
CA LEU A 402 -28.46 18.20 0.09
C LEU A 402 -29.36 19.19 0.80
N GLN A 403 -30.16 19.95 0.03
CA GLN A 403 -31.17 20.87 0.51
C GLN A 403 -32.57 20.30 0.25
N ALA A 404 -33.58 20.81 0.96
CA ALA A 404 -34.97 20.35 0.80
C ALA A 404 -35.54 20.52 -0.62
N ASP A 405 -35.00 21.46 -1.39
CA ASP A 405 -35.40 21.68 -2.80
C ASP A 405 -34.66 20.78 -3.82
N GLY A 406 -33.83 19.85 -3.32
CA GLY A 406 -33.02 18.94 -4.13
C GLY A 406 -31.71 19.54 -4.63
N SER A 407 -31.43 20.81 -4.35
CA SER A 407 -30.12 21.40 -4.65
C SER A 407 -29.05 20.88 -3.69
N VAL A 408 -27.78 20.94 -4.10
CA VAL A 408 -26.65 20.54 -3.26
C VAL A 408 -25.74 21.75 -3.04
N LYS A 409 -25.54 22.13 -1.78
CA LYS A 409 -24.67 23.24 -1.38
C LYS A 409 -23.21 22.94 -1.72
N ILE A 410 -22.51 23.93 -2.25
CA ILE A 410 -21.05 23.87 -2.44
C ILE A 410 -20.38 24.65 -1.29
N PRO A 411 -19.64 23.96 -0.40
CA PRO A 411 -18.88 24.59 0.68
C PRO A 411 -17.90 25.65 0.18
N ALA A 412 -17.69 26.68 1.00
CA ALA A 412 -16.88 27.85 0.63
C ALA A 412 -15.48 27.51 0.07
N PRO A 413 -14.73 26.54 0.60
CA PRO A 413 -13.41 26.19 0.07
C PRO A 413 -13.42 25.66 -1.37
N LEU A 414 -14.52 25.04 -1.83
CA LEU A 414 -14.65 24.54 -3.20
C LEU A 414 -15.16 25.59 -4.19
N GLN A 415 -15.82 26.65 -3.74
CA GLN A 415 -16.43 27.65 -4.65
C GLN A 415 -15.43 28.26 -5.63
N PRO A 416 -14.17 28.60 -5.25
CA PRO A 416 -13.18 29.10 -6.21
C PRO A 416 -12.90 28.13 -7.36
N TYR A 417 -12.84 26.82 -7.06
CA TYR A 417 -12.61 25.76 -8.06
C TYR A 417 -13.84 25.50 -8.93
N MET A 418 -15.02 25.86 -8.44
CA MET A 418 -16.31 25.79 -9.15
C MET A 418 -16.69 27.11 -9.86
N GLY A 419 -15.72 28.06 -9.99
CA GLY A 419 -15.97 29.35 -10.63
C GLY A 419 -16.94 30.25 -9.86
N GLY A 420 -16.99 30.12 -8.54
CA GLY A 420 -17.87 30.89 -7.66
C GLY A 420 -19.28 30.31 -7.51
N GLN A 421 -19.58 29.16 -8.13
CA GLN A 421 -20.88 28.48 -7.99
C GLN A 421 -21.08 28.04 -6.53
N LYS A 422 -22.28 28.30 -5.99
CA LYS A 422 -22.64 28.04 -4.59
C LYS A 422 -23.57 26.83 -4.42
N LEU A 423 -24.29 26.46 -5.48
CA LEU A 423 -25.27 25.38 -5.47
C LEU A 423 -25.16 24.57 -6.77
N LEU A 424 -25.32 23.27 -6.66
CA LEU A 424 -25.73 22.41 -7.78
C LEU A 424 -27.24 22.34 -7.76
N VAL A 425 -27.89 22.60 -8.90
CA VAL A 425 -29.35 22.68 -8.98
C VAL A 425 -29.88 21.54 -9.85
N PRO A 426 -30.92 20.84 -9.42
CA PRO A 426 -31.55 19.82 -10.24
C PRO A 426 -31.92 20.37 -11.61
N LYS A 427 -31.63 19.61 -12.66
CA LYS A 427 -32.01 19.95 -14.04
C LYS A 427 -33.34 19.28 -14.31
N LYS A 428 -34.32 20.09 -14.78
CA LYS A 428 -35.58 19.52 -15.22
C LYS A 428 -35.30 18.51 -16.35
N ASN A 429 -35.78 17.29 -16.19
CA ASN A 429 -35.70 16.29 -17.24
C ASN A 429 -36.21 16.92 -18.54
N LYS A 430 -35.35 16.98 -19.56
CA LYS A 430 -35.73 17.39 -20.91
C LYS A 430 -36.43 16.26 -21.62
#